data_44127341939df7787b65c2db9ee5043c
#
_entry.id   44127341939df7787b65c2db9ee5043c
#
_cell.length_a   1.000
_cell.length_b   1.000
_cell.length_c   1.000
_cell.angle_alpha   90.00
_cell.angle_beta   90.00
_cell.angle_gamma   90.00
#
_symmetry.space_group_name_H-M   'P 1'
#
loop_
_entity.id
_entity.type
_entity.pdbx_description
1 polymer ?
#
loop_
_entity_poly.entity_id
_entity_poly.type
_entity_poly.pdbx_seq_one_letter_code
_entity_poly.pdbx_strand_id
1 'polypeptide(L)'
;MPYVLAIDQGTSSSRSIVFDERGRKLGSSQREFTQHFPEPGWVEHDAEEIWLTVVTTMREALRQAGVTASDLAAIGITNQRETVLLWERSSGHPLAKAIVWQDRRTAARIDRLRAQGHEKKIQKSTGLLLDPYFSASKIEWLLDHVPRGRERARRGEIAAGTIDSWLVYRLTGGTTHITDVSNASRTMLMNLRTGAWDASLCQLFDVPQPVLPKIGPTSGRLAEAERGLLGASVPVCSIVGDQQSALFGQLCTKPGLAKNTYGTGCFMLLHTGKKPIASRNRLLTTVAWQRGNAPIEYALEGSVFMAGATIQWLRDGLEIIRSAPEVNELAASVPDAGGVTLVPAFTGLGAPYWDASARGTIVGLTRGSTKAHIARATLEAIALQVADVLDAMQADSGGKLRELRVDGGAAASDLLMQLQSDLLGVKVVRPANLETTALGAFFLAGLAAGVWPSIDALASQVGVERTFVPAMAKKERDARVAEWRRAVERARGWDVAASAGAKAKAKKRVVATEKSATKVAGRRAR
;
A
#
# COMPACT_ATOMS: atom_id res chain seq x y z
N MET A 1 -1.02 -28.74 18.83
CA MET A 1 -0.17 -27.79 18.07
C MET A 1 -0.97 -26.53 17.88
N PRO A 2 -0.46 -25.35 18.18
CA PRO A 2 -1.21 -24.12 17.98
C PRO A 2 -1.27 -23.74 16.50
N TYR A 3 -2.48 -23.46 15.99
CA TYR A 3 -2.68 -22.95 14.63
C TYR A 3 -2.99 -21.46 14.67
N VAL A 4 -2.64 -20.74 13.61
CA VAL A 4 -2.98 -19.33 13.44
C VAL A 4 -3.67 -19.14 12.10
N LEU A 5 -4.80 -18.43 12.12
CA LEU A 5 -5.51 -18.00 10.92
C LEU A 5 -5.04 -16.60 10.52
N ALA A 6 -4.43 -16.48 9.35
CA ALA A 6 -4.09 -15.19 8.75
C ALA A 6 -5.18 -14.79 7.75
N ILE A 7 -5.69 -13.57 7.88
CA ILE A 7 -6.63 -12.91 6.95
C ILE A 7 -5.84 -11.86 6.19
N ASP A 8 -5.78 -11.98 4.87
CA ASP A 8 -5.17 -11.01 3.96
C ASP A 8 -6.27 -10.39 3.09
N GLN A 9 -6.69 -9.19 3.46
CA GLN A 9 -7.71 -8.44 2.74
C GLN A 9 -7.03 -7.45 1.78
N GLY A 10 -6.80 -7.89 0.53
CA GLY A 10 -6.16 -7.12 -0.52
C GLY A 10 -7.12 -6.17 -1.27
N THR A 11 -6.61 -5.48 -2.29
CA THR A 11 -7.40 -4.51 -3.08
C THR A 11 -8.44 -5.19 -3.95
N SER A 12 -8.19 -6.39 -4.47
CA SER A 12 -9.09 -7.09 -5.41
C SER A 12 -9.67 -8.39 -4.88
N SER A 13 -9.16 -8.89 -3.76
CA SER A 13 -9.59 -10.17 -3.19
C SER A 13 -9.33 -10.24 -1.70
N SER A 14 -10.10 -11.10 -1.01
CA SER A 14 -9.83 -11.51 0.36
C SER A 14 -9.27 -12.93 0.35
N ARG A 15 -8.26 -13.19 1.18
CA ARG A 15 -7.63 -14.48 1.35
C ARG A 15 -7.54 -14.83 2.82
N SER A 16 -7.72 -16.10 3.15
CA SER A 16 -7.49 -16.64 4.49
C SER A 16 -6.60 -17.87 4.40
N ILE A 17 -5.63 -17.96 5.30
CA ILE A 17 -4.66 -19.07 5.34
C ILE A 17 -4.52 -19.56 6.78
N VAL A 18 -4.63 -20.87 6.98
CA VAL A 18 -4.32 -21.52 8.24
C VAL A 18 -2.88 -22.02 8.20
N PHE A 19 -2.08 -21.58 9.15
CA PHE A 19 -0.69 -22.01 9.33
C PHE A 19 -0.52 -22.81 10.63
N ASP A 20 0.39 -23.79 10.60
CA ASP A 20 0.90 -24.43 11.81
C ASP A 20 2.08 -23.64 12.43
N GLU A 21 2.58 -24.09 13.59
CA GLU A 21 3.72 -23.48 14.28
C GLU A 21 5.04 -23.50 13.48
N ARG A 22 5.11 -24.26 12.39
CA ARG A 22 6.27 -24.32 11.47
C ARG A 22 6.09 -23.44 10.24
N GLY A 23 5.02 -22.63 10.21
CA GLY A 23 4.72 -21.78 9.06
C GLY A 23 4.26 -22.54 7.80
N ARG A 24 3.90 -23.82 7.93
CA ARG A 24 3.35 -24.61 6.82
C ARG A 24 1.89 -24.25 6.61
N LYS A 25 1.54 -23.98 5.37
CA LYS A 25 0.17 -23.73 4.95
C LYS A 25 -0.61 -25.04 4.96
N LEU A 26 -1.65 -25.14 5.81
CA LEU A 26 -2.52 -26.31 5.93
C LEU A 26 -3.81 -26.16 5.13
N GLY A 27 -4.37 -24.97 5.06
CA GLY A 27 -5.56 -24.65 4.28
C GLY A 27 -5.51 -23.21 3.80
N SER A 28 -6.08 -22.92 2.63
CA SER A 28 -6.09 -21.57 2.06
C SER A 28 -7.30 -21.40 1.17
N SER A 29 -7.96 -20.27 1.28
CA SER A 29 -9.03 -19.88 0.35
C SER A 29 -8.88 -18.42 -0.03
N GLN A 30 -9.25 -18.10 -1.28
CA GLN A 30 -9.25 -16.74 -1.83
C GLN A 30 -10.54 -16.51 -2.61
N ARG A 31 -11.09 -15.29 -2.47
CA ARG A 31 -12.26 -14.83 -3.21
C ARG A 31 -12.04 -13.41 -3.69
N GLU A 32 -12.29 -13.18 -4.96
CA GLU A 32 -12.35 -11.83 -5.53
C GLU A 32 -13.66 -11.16 -5.15
N PHE A 33 -13.69 -9.83 -5.20
CA PHE A 33 -14.87 -9.00 -5.03
C PHE A 33 -14.90 -7.89 -6.08
N THR A 34 -16.10 -7.32 -6.30
CA THR A 34 -16.37 -6.37 -7.36
C THR A 34 -15.64 -5.05 -7.14
N GLN A 35 -14.95 -4.57 -8.18
CA GLN A 35 -14.38 -3.23 -8.24
C GLN A 35 -15.36 -2.29 -8.91
N HIS A 36 -15.69 -1.16 -8.30
CA HIS A 36 -16.63 -0.18 -8.83
C HIS A 36 -15.90 1.09 -9.28
N PHE A 37 -16.21 1.56 -10.48
CA PHE A 37 -15.62 2.76 -11.09
C PHE A 37 -16.75 3.73 -11.53
N PRO A 38 -17.47 4.38 -10.58
CA PRO A 38 -18.67 5.14 -10.90
C PRO A 38 -18.40 6.40 -11.73
N GLU A 39 -17.21 7.01 -11.60
CA GLU A 39 -16.77 8.16 -12.39
C GLU A 39 -15.26 8.05 -12.70
N PRO A 40 -14.74 8.78 -13.71
CA PRO A 40 -13.32 8.79 -14.00
C PRO A 40 -12.46 9.18 -12.78
N GLY A 41 -11.56 8.28 -12.38
CA GLY A 41 -10.69 8.45 -11.20
C GLY A 41 -11.36 8.10 -9.86
N TRP A 42 -12.60 7.64 -9.85
CA TRP A 42 -13.26 7.11 -8.66
C TRP A 42 -13.12 5.61 -8.59
N VAL A 43 -12.82 5.10 -7.39
CA VAL A 43 -12.69 3.66 -7.13
C VAL A 43 -13.37 3.33 -5.81
N GLU A 44 -14.30 2.40 -5.83
CA GLU A 44 -15.10 2.03 -4.67
C GLU A 44 -15.20 0.52 -4.49
N HIS A 45 -15.31 0.09 -3.23
CA HIS A 45 -15.62 -1.29 -2.87
C HIS A 45 -16.91 -1.35 -2.06
N ASP A 46 -17.64 -2.46 -2.22
CA ASP A 46 -18.75 -2.79 -1.35
C ASP A 46 -18.23 -3.45 -0.06
N ALA A 47 -18.45 -2.81 1.08
CA ALA A 47 -17.94 -3.30 2.36
C ALA A 47 -18.60 -4.62 2.79
N GLU A 48 -19.89 -4.83 2.48
CA GLU A 48 -20.57 -6.08 2.78
C GLU A 48 -20.06 -7.22 1.91
N GLU A 49 -19.72 -6.97 0.65
CA GLU A 49 -19.09 -7.97 -0.22
C GLU A 49 -17.69 -8.34 0.31
N ILE A 50 -16.88 -7.36 0.73
CA ILE A 50 -15.60 -7.62 1.41
C ILE A 50 -15.82 -8.51 2.63
N TRP A 51 -16.78 -8.16 3.50
CA TRP A 51 -17.07 -8.95 4.70
C TRP A 51 -17.47 -10.39 4.36
N LEU A 52 -18.36 -10.57 3.38
CA LEU A 52 -18.81 -11.90 2.95
C LEU A 52 -17.64 -12.75 2.43
N THR A 53 -16.75 -12.16 1.62
CA THR A 53 -15.56 -12.87 1.11
C THR A 53 -14.61 -13.26 2.24
N VAL A 54 -14.41 -12.40 3.25
CA VAL A 54 -13.57 -12.70 4.42
C VAL A 54 -14.16 -13.87 5.23
N VAL A 55 -15.45 -13.82 5.58
CA VAL A 55 -16.10 -14.93 6.34
C VAL A 55 -16.05 -16.24 5.56
N THR A 56 -16.31 -16.17 4.25
CA THR A 56 -16.28 -17.35 3.38
C THR A 56 -14.88 -17.97 3.35
N THR A 57 -13.85 -17.15 3.11
CA THR A 57 -12.47 -17.64 3.02
C THR A 57 -11.95 -18.18 4.35
N MET A 58 -12.30 -17.57 5.48
CA MET A 58 -11.97 -18.09 6.81
C MET A 58 -12.51 -19.50 7.01
N ARG A 59 -13.83 -19.70 6.76
CA ARG A 59 -14.49 -21.01 6.91
C ARG A 59 -13.92 -22.06 5.97
N GLU A 60 -13.67 -21.70 4.72
CA GLU A 60 -13.09 -22.62 3.74
C GLU A 60 -11.65 -23.00 4.08
N ALA A 61 -10.83 -22.05 4.55
CA ALA A 61 -9.45 -22.32 4.96
C ALA A 61 -9.39 -23.27 6.16
N LEU A 62 -10.25 -23.08 7.18
CA LEU A 62 -10.38 -23.98 8.32
C LEU A 62 -10.80 -25.39 7.89
N ARG A 63 -11.82 -25.50 7.02
CA ARG A 63 -12.28 -26.78 6.49
C ARG A 63 -11.19 -27.51 5.72
N GLN A 64 -10.42 -26.81 4.87
CA GLN A 64 -9.32 -27.42 4.10
C GLN A 64 -8.17 -27.86 5.01
N ALA A 65 -7.91 -27.11 6.08
CA ALA A 65 -6.88 -27.47 7.06
C ALA A 65 -7.29 -28.64 7.97
N GLY A 66 -8.58 -29.00 7.99
CA GLY A 66 -9.11 -30.02 8.90
C GLY A 66 -9.08 -29.61 10.37
N VAL A 67 -9.12 -28.29 10.67
CA VAL A 67 -9.09 -27.74 12.02
C VAL A 67 -10.34 -26.92 12.31
N THR A 68 -10.68 -26.78 13.58
CA THR A 68 -11.79 -25.97 14.07
C THR A 68 -11.29 -24.63 14.64
N ALA A 69 -12.19 -23.68 14.85
CA ALA A 69 -11.83 -22.43 15.50
C ALA A 69 -11.29 -22.60 16.92
N SER A 70 -11.67 -23.68 17.62
CA SER A 70 -11.16 -24.01 18.97
C SER A 70 -9.67 -24.40 18.97
N ASP A 71 -9.13 -24.80 17.82
CA ASP A 71 -7.73 -25.19 17.67
C ASP A 71 -6.84 -23.99 17.35
N LEU A 72 -7.45 -22.81 17.05
CA LEU A 72 -6.73 -21.59 16.73
C LEU A 72 -6.19 -20.92 18.00
N ALA A 73 -4.89 -20.65 18.02
CA ALA A 73 -4.27 -19.81 19.03
C ALA A 73 -4.58 -18.32 18.81
N ALA A 74 -4.71 -17.89 17.54
CA ALA A 74 -4.96 -16.50 17.18
C ALA A 74 -5.46 -16.32 15.75
N ILE A 75 -6.05 -15.14 15.50
CA ILE A 75 -6.27 -14.54 14.18
C ILE A 75 -5.28 -13.40 14.02
N GLY A 76 -4.62 -13.33 12.83
CA GLY A 76 -3.85 -12.17 12.37
C GLY A 76 -4.52 -11.57 11.15
N ILE A 77 -4.63 -10.24 11.11
CA ILE A 77 -5.27 -9.49 10.02
C ILE A 77 -4.24 -8.61 9.35
N THR A 78 -4.15 -8.71 8.03
CA THR A 78 -3.48 -7.72 7.18
C THR A 78 -4.44 -7.22 6.12
N ASN A 79 -4.29 -5.97 5.69
CA ASN A 79 -5.27 -5.33 4.82
C ASN A 79 -4.65 -4.31 3.87
N GLN A 80 -5.34 -4.05 2.75
CA GLN A 80 -5.11 -2.88 1.92
C GLN A 80 -5.20 -1.62 2.77
N ARG A 81 -4.20 -0.76 2.70
CA ARG A 81 -4.13 0.46 3.52
C ARG A 81 -4.98 1.58 2.91
N GLU A 82 -5.21 2.64 3.66
CA GLU A 82 -5.82 3.92 3.27
C GLU A 82 -7.28 3.85 2.78
N THR A 83 -7.79 2.71 2.35
CA THR A 83 -9.19 2.51 1.97
C THR A 83 -10.09 2.69 3.18
N VAL A 84 -11.10 3.56 3.06
CA VAL A 84 -11.93 3.99 4.19
C VAL A 84 -13.42 3.85 3.92
N LEU A 85 -14.18 3.65 5.00
CA LEU A 85 -15.63 3.66 4.98
C LEU A 85 -16.21 4.29 6.25
N LEU A 86 -17.51 4.59 6.20
CA LEU A 86 -18.34 4.99 7.34
C LEU A 86 -19.43 3.95 7.57
N TRP A 87 -19.78 3.69 8.82
CA TRP A 87 -20.90 2.81 9.18
C TRP A 87 -21.66 3.31 10.41
N GLU A 88 -22.90 2.86 10.54
CA GLU A 88 -23.72 3.02 11.73
C GLU A 88 -23.08 2.29 12.91
N ARG A 89 -22.79 2.99 14.00
CA ARG A 89 -22.18 2.34 15.17
C ARG A 89 -23.12 1.35 15.85
N SER A 90 -24.44 1.56 15.79
CA SER A 90 -25.41 0.68 16.43
C SER A 90 -25.65 -0.64 15.70
N SER A 91 -25.57 -0.63 14.36
CA SER A 91 -25.91 -1.80 13.53
C SER A 91 -24.70 -2.38 12.77
N GLY A 92 -23.61 -1.61 12.64
CA GLY A 92 -22.51 -1.94 11.76
C GLY A 92 -22.84 -1.79 10.26
N HIS A 93 -23.99 -1.18 9.89
CA HIS A 93 -24.38 -1.04 8.49
C HIS A 93 -23.54 0.04 7.79
N PRO A 94 -22.88 -0.25 6.65
CA PRO A 94 -22.14 0.74 5.88
C PRO A 94 -23.05 1.86 5.36
N LEU A 95 -22.62 3.11 5.50
CA LEU A 95 -23.39 4.28 5.08
C LEU A 95 -23.11 4.69 3.62
N ALA A 96 -22.03 4.18 3.06
CA ALA A 96 -21.63 4.36 1.66
C ALA A 96 -20.64 3.23 1.29
N LYS A 97 -20.34 3.09 -0.01
CA LYS A 97 -19.23 2.24 -0.44
C LYS A 97 -17.91 2.75 0.10
N ALA A 98 -16.98 1.84 0.36
CA ALA A 98 -15.63 2.18 0.79
C ALA A 98 -14.89 2.91 -0.34
N ILE A 99 -14.25 4.05 -0.02
CA ILE A 99 -13.42 4.78 -0.99
C ILE A 99 -12.02 4.22 -0.95
N VAL A 100 -11.58 3.68 -2.09
CA VAL A 100 -10.31 2.93 -2.22
C VAL A 100 -9.11 3.89 -2.21
N TRP A 101 -7.95 3.39 -1.82
CA TRP A 101 -6.68 4.13 -1.80
C TRP A 101 -6.30 4.75 -3.18
N GLN A 102 -6.72 4.12 -4.28
CA GLN A 102 -6.48 4.59 -5.66
C GLN A 102 -7.36 5.77 -6.07
N ASP A 103 -8.45 6.02 -5.33
CA ASP A 103 -9.45 7.03 -5.66
C ASP A 103 -8.90 8.46 -5.63
N ARG A 104 -9.25 9.26 -6.63
CA ARG A 104 -8.74 10.62 -6.81
C ARG A 104 -9.81 11.71 -6.64
N ARG A 105 -11.05 11.36 -6.18
CA ARG A 105 -12.17 12.32 -6.06
C ARG A 105 -11.87 13.52 -5.16
N THR A 106 -10.97 13.37 -4.20
CA THR A 106 -10.58 14.44 -3.27
C THR A 106 -9.38 15.26 -3.74
N ALA A 107 -8.87 15.05 -4.97
CA ALA A 107 -7.69 15.74 -5.50
C ALA A 107 -7.82 17.27 -5.43
N ALA A 108 -8.97 17.83 -5.79
CA ALA A 108 -9.22 19.27 -5.72
C ALA A 108 -9.14 19.83 -4.28
N ARG A 109 -9.53 19.04 -3.27
CA ARG A 109 -9.39 19.41 -1.85
C ARG A 109 -7.92 19.44 -1.44
N ILE A 110 -7.16 18.45 -1.84
CA ILE A 110 -5.72 18.35 -1.59
C ILE A 110 -4.96 19.52 -2.24
N ASP A 111 -5.30 19.88 -3.49
CA ASP A 111 -4.68 21.02 -4.17
C ASP A 111 -4.98 22.35 -3.46
N ARG A 112 -6.18 22.55 -2.92
CA ARG A 112 -6.49 23.72 -2.09
C ARG A 112 -5.64 23.78 -0.83
N LEU A 113 -5.49 22.65 -0.11
CA LEU A 113 -4.65 22.58 1.08
C LEU A 113 -3.17 22.87 0.77
N ARG A 114 -2.68 22.38 -0.38
CA ARG A 114 -1.32 22.66 -0.86
C ARG A 114 -1.13 24.14 -1.17
N ALA A 115 -2.08 24.76 -1.86
CA ALA A 115 -2.08 26.19 -2.17
C ALA A 115 -2.14 27.05 -0.90
N GLN A 116 -2.76 26.58 0.17
CA GLN A 116 -2.81 27.21 1.49
C GLN A 116 -1.53 26.99 2.33
N GLY A 117 -0.55 26.22 1.81
CA GLY A 117 0.75 26.03 2.48
C GLY A 117 0.78 24.94 3.56
N HIS A 118 -0.25 24.07 3.65
CA HIS A 118 -0.35 23.04 4.70
C HIS A 118 0.61 21.86 4.53
N GLU A 119 1.24 21.68 3.36
CA GLU A 119 2.04 20.49 3.03
C GLU A 119 3.18 20.23 4.02
N LYS A 120 3.97 21.27 4.36
CA LYS A 120 5.09 21.13 5.31
C LYS A 120 4.62 20.73 6.72
N LYS A 121 3.47 21.26 7.18
CA LYS A 121 2.90 20.92 8.48
C LYS A 121 2.46 19.46 8.50
N ILE A 122 1.74 19.02 7.48
CA ILE A 122 1.26 17.63 7.34
C ILE A 122 2.45 16.68 7.28
N GLN A 123 3.45 16.93 6.43
CA GLN A 123 4.64 16.08 6.33
C GLN A 123 5.40 15.98 7.66
N LYS A 124 5.55 17.09 8.40
CA LYS A 124 6.22 17.10 9.69
C LYS A 124 5.48 16.28 10.75
N SER A 125 4.14 16.34 10.77
CA SER A 125 3.31 15.64 11.75
C SER A 125 3.13 14.17 11.42
N THR A 126 2.95 13.83 10.13
CA THR A 126 2.52 12.49 9.69
C THR A 126 3.59 11.68 8.97
N GLY A 127 4.66 12.33 8.48
CA GLY A 127 5.65 11.70 7.59
C GLY A 127 5.15 11.50 6.15
N LEU A 128 3.91 11.90 5.84
CA LEU A 128 3.26 11.70 4.54
C LEU A 128 3.32 12.97 3.69
N LEU A 129 3.25 12.80 2.39
CA LEU A 129 3.02 13.89 1.45
C LEU A 129 1.53 14.24 1.41
N LEU A 130 1.21 15.45 0.96
CA LEU A 130 -0.19 15.87 0.79
C LEU A 130 -0.73 15.31 -0.52
N ASP A 131 -1.41 14.17 -0.46
CA ASP A 131 -1.96 13.44 -1.62
C ASP A 131 -3.33 12.82 -1.29
N PRO A 132 -4.29 12.75 -2.24
CA PRO A 132 -5.56 12.06 -2.07
C PRO A 132 -5.44 10.54 -1.86
N TYR A 133 -4.27 9.97 -2.01
CA TYR A 133 -3.96 8.59 -1.65
C TYR A 133 -4.36 8.26 -0.21
N PHE A 134 -4.11 9.17 0.73
CA PHE A 134 -4.32 8.95 2.17
C PHE A 134 -5.77 9.19 2.62
N SER A 135 -6.14 8.69 3.80
CA SER A 135 -7.52 8.53 4.24
C SER A 135 -8.26 9.81 4.59
N ALA A 136 -7.57 10.83 5.17
CA ALA A 136 -8.22 11.99 5.80
C ALA A 136 -9.22 12.71 4.90
N SER A 137 -8.83 13.05 3.67
CA SER A 137 -9.69 13.77 2.73
C SER A 137 -10.89 12.93 2.25
N LYS A 138 -10.73 11.59 2.23
CA LYS A 138 -11.83 10.68 1.89
C LYS A 138 -12.84 10.56 3.03
N ILE A 139 -12.39 10.53 4.29
CA ILE A 139 -13.28 10.57 5.46
C ILE A 139 -14.03 11.91 5.48
N GLU A 140 -13.32 13.04 5.26
CA GLU A 140 -13.94 14.37 5.11
C GLU A 140 -15.04 14.34 4.06
N TRP A 141 -14.77 13.80 2.88
CA TRP A 141 -15.72 13.69 1.77
C TRP A 141 -16.93 12.83 2.13
N LEU A 142 -16.72 11.66 2.72
CA LEU A 142 -17.82 10.77 3.15
C LEU A 142 -18.73 11.44 4.17
N LEU A 143 -18.18 12.14 5.17
CA LEU A 143 -18.97 12.87 6.17
C LEU A 143 -19.81 14.00 5.56
N ASP A 144 -19.37 14.59 4.45
CA ASP A 144 -20.13 15.62 3.72
C ASP A 144 -21.27 15.03 2.87
N HIS A 145 -21.14 13.76 2.43
CA HIS A 145 -22.09 13.13 1.51
C HIS A 145 -23.08 12.18 2.20
N VAL A 146 -22.84 11.85 3.47
CA VAL A 146 -23.80 11.10 4.29
C VAL A 146 -24.80 12.09 4.93
N PRO A 147 -26.12 11.82 4.90
CA PRO A 147 -27.12 12.70 5.51
C PRO A 147 -26.81 12.98 6.98
N ARG A 148 -26.66 14.27 7.31
CA ARG A 148 -26.28 14.76 8.65
C ARG A 148 -25.00 14.14 9.19
N GLY A 149 -24.07 13.73 8.28
CA GLY A 149 -22.90 12.94 8.63
C GLY A 149 -22.04 13.57 9.72
N ARG A 150 -21.72 14.86 9.64
CA ARG A 150 -20.90 15.55 10.65
C ARG A 150 -21.59 15.67 12.00
N GLU A 151 -22.90 15.95 12.02
CA GLU A 151 -23.68 16.04 13.26
C GLU A 151 -23.74 14.68 13.95
N ARG A 152 -24.05 13.62 13.20
CA ARG A 152 -24.09 12.23 13.68
C ARG A 152 -22.71 11.75 14.16
N ALA A 153 -21.64 12.14 13.45
CA ALA A 153 -20.27 11.84 13.84
C ALA A 153 -19.89 12.50 15.19
N ARG A 154 -20.27 13.77 15.40
CA ARG A 154 -20.04 14.46 16.69
C ARG A 154 -20.80 13.81 17.85
N ARG A 155 -21.97 13.23 17.59
CA ARG A 155 -22.76 12.48 18.59
C ARG A 155 -22.27 11.04 18.79
N GLY A 156 -21.27 10.59 18.02
CA GLY A 156 -20.74 9.23 18.11
C GLY A 156 -21.66 8.15 17.53
N GLU A 157 -22.64 8.52 16.72
CA GLU A 157 -23.58 7.59 16.04
C GLU A 157 -22.93 6.88 14.84
N ILE A 158 -21.92 7.51 14.24
CA ILE A 158 -21.16 7.01 13.10
C ILE A 158 -19.77 6.58 13.56
N ALA A 159 -19.29 5.48 13.01
CA ALA A 159 -17.90 5.07 13.05
C ALA A 159 -17.26 5.23 11.69
N ALA A 160 -15.97 5.58 11.67
CA ALA A 160 -15.13 5.62 10.49
C ALA A 160 -13.89 4.75 10.70
N GLY A 161 -13.36 4.19 9.66
CA GLY A 161 -12.10 3.47 9.76
C GLY A 161 -11.59 2.99 8.42
N THR A 162 -10.38 2.49 8.46
CA THR A 162 -9.79 1.70 7.40
C THR A 162 -10.34 0.27 7.44
N ILE A 163 -10.06 -0.53 6.44
CA ILE A 163 -10.64 -1.88 6.30
C ILE A 163 -10.38 -2.76 7.52
N ASP A 164 -9.20 -2.66 8.13
CA ASP A 164 -8.89 -3.38 9.38
C ASP A 164 -9.88 -3.07 10.51
N SER A 165 -10.19 -1.79 10.71
CA SER A 165 -11.16 -1.36 11.73
C SER A 165 -12.55 -1.93 11.46
N TRP A 166 -12.96 -1.96 10.19
CA TRP A 166 -14.22 -2.54 9.75
C TRP A 166 -14.25 -4.04 10.02
N LEU A 167 -13.19 -4.77 9.62
CA LEU A 167 -13.10 -6.21 9.84
C LEU A 167 -13.15 -6.58 11.32
N VAL A 168 -12.38 -5.88 12.16
CA VAL A 168 -12.41 -6.14 13.61
C VAL A 168 -13.78 -5.81 14.20
N TYR A 169 -14.39 -4.70 13.79
CA TYR A 169 -15.73 -4.35 14.23
C TYR A 169 -16.74 -5.45 13.91
N ARG A 170 -16.71 -6.00 12.70
CA ARG A 170 -17.58 -7.10 12.25
C ARG A 170 -17.24 -8.43 12.94
N LEU A 171 -15.95 -8.76 13.10
CA LEU A 171 -15.50 -9.98 13.78
C LEU A 171 -15.92 -10.02 15.25
N THR A 172 -16.06 -8.87 15.89
CA THR A 172 -16.40 -8.75 17.33
C THR A 172 -17.88 -8.48 17.59
N GLY A 173 -18.75 -8.61 16.59
CA GLY A 173 -20.18 -8.27 16.74
C GLY A 173 -20.45 -6.83 17.12
N GLY A 174 -19.58 -5.89 16.69
CA GLY A 174 -19.72 -4.45 16.94
C GLY A 174 -19.18 -3.95 18.28
N THR A 175 -18.52 -4.81 19.07
CA THR A 175 -18.05 -4.44 20.43
C THR A 175 -16.70 -3.72 20.43
N THR A 176 -15.86 -3.89 19.38
CA THR A 176 -14.52 -3.34 19.33
C THR A 176 -14.29 -2.50 18.07
N HIS A 177 -13.99 -1.21 18.27
CA HIS A 177 -13.64 -0.27 17.20
C HIS A 177 -12.17 0.16 17.38
N ILE A 178 -11.27 -0.54 16.70
CA ILE A 178 -9.82 -0.41 16.84
C ILE A 178 -9.14 -0.42 15.47
N THR A 179 -8.03 0.29 15.33
CA THR A 179 -7.03 0.17 14.26
C THR A 179 -5.66 0.01 14.88
N ASP A 180 -4.66 -0.40 14.12
CA ASP A 180 -3.28 -0.42 14.60
C ASP A 180 -2.51 0.85 14.19
N VAL A 181 -1.36 1.06 14.83
CA VAL A 181 -0.48 2.21 14.53
C VAL A 181 0.02 2.21 13.07
N SER A 182 0.15 1.05 12.40
CA SER A 182 0.61 1.00 11.01
C SER A 182 -0.46 1.52 10.05
N ASN A 183 -1.71 1.09 10.18
CA ASN A 183 -2.84 1.60 9.41
C ASN A 183 -3.16 3.06 9.77
N ALA A 184 -3.17 3.42 11.06
CA ALA A 184 -3.41 4.79 11.52
C ALA A 184 -2.37 5.77 10.93
N SER A 185 -1.10 5.35 10.78
CA SER A 185 -0.03 6.16 10.18
C SER A 185 -0.29 6.53 8.72
N ARG A 186 -1.22 5.84 8.04
CA ARG A 186 -1.57 6.07 6.63
C ARG A 186 -2.77 7.01 6.44
N THR A 187 -3.33 7.50 7.51
CA THR A 187 -4.58 8.28 7.46
C THR A 187 -4.40 9.77 7.20
N MET A 188 -3.22 10.34 7.37
CA MET A 188 -2.95 11.79 7.54
C MET A 188 -3.63 12.43 8.76
N LEU A 189 -4.14 11.62 9.71
CA LEU A 189 -4.77 12.09 10.95
C LEU A 189 -3.95 11.74 12.19
N MET A 190 -3.04 10.76 12.11
CA MET A 190 -2.19 10.35 13.22
C MET A 190 -0.89 11.14 13.24
N ASN A 191 -0.49 11.60 14.43
CA ASN A 191 0.84 12.15 14.63
C ASN A 191 1.86 11.01 14.74
N LEU A 192 2.82 11.00 13.83
CA LEU A 192 3.80 9.93 13.68
C LEU A 192 4.67 9.72 14.95
N ARG A 193 4.91 10.79 15.72
CA ARG A 193 5.79 10.72 16.91
C ARG A 193 5.08 10.25 18.17
N THR A 194 3.81 10.62 18.30
CA THR A 194 3.00 10.25 19.49
C THR A 194 2.24 8.95 19.29
N GLY A 195 2.02 8.50 18.04
CA GLY A 195 1.18 7.36 17.72
C GLY A 195 -0.30 7.58 18.05
N ALA A 196 -0.75 8.83 18.16
CA ALA A 196 -2.11 9.21 18.53
C ALA A 196 -2.75 10.09 17.44
N TRP A 197 -4.08 10.18 17.43
CA TRP A 197 -4.80 11.12 16.57
C TRP A 197 -4.38 12.56 16.87
N ASP A 198 -4.02 13.31 15.84
CA ASP A 198 -3.59 14.72 15.96
C ASP A 198 -4.82 15.63 15.84
N ALA A 199 -5.18 16.29 16.93
CA ALA A 199 -6.35 17.16 16.99
C ALA A 199 -6.32 18.28 15.94
N SER A 200 -5.12 18.81 15.62
CA SER A 200 -4.97 19.87 14.62
C SER A 200 -5.15 19.38 13.19
N LEU A 201 -4.83 18.11 12.91
CA LEU A 201 -5.09 17.46 11.62
C LEU A 201 -6.56 17.07 11.52
N CYS A 202 -7.15 16.52 12.58
CA CYS A 202 -8.60 16.25 12.63
C CYS A 202 -9.41 17.54 12.37
N GLN A 203 -9.02 18.67 12.97
CA GLN A 203 -9.64 19.96 12.70
C GLN A 203 -9.44 20.43 11.25
N LEU A 204 -8.24 20.26 10.67
CA LEU A 204 -7.93 20.68 9.31
C LEU A 204 -8.80 19.97 8.26
N PHE A 205 -9.07 18.68 8.47
CA PHE A 205 -9.93 17.85 7.61
C PHE A 205 -11.38 17.79 8.12
N ASP A 206 -11.73 18.57 9.16
CA ASP A 206 -13.05 18.56 9.80
C ASP A 206 -13.58 17.14 10.07
N VAL A 207 -12.71 16.28 10.64
CA VAL A 207 -13.02 14.91 11.06
C VAL A 207 -13.20 14.90 12.57
N PRO A 208 -14.42 14.73 13.10
CA PRO A 208 -14.65 14.65 14.55
C PRO A 208 -13.95 13.43 15.15
N GLN A 209 -13.15 13.61 16.20
CA GLN A 209 -12.42 12.50 16.82
C GLN A 209 -13.29 11.33 17.30
N PRO A 210 -14.53 11.53 17.79
CA PRO A 210 -15.40 10.42 18.21
C PRO A 210 -15.71 9.41 17.10
N VAL A 211 -15.57 9.78 15.83
CA VAL A 211 -15.80 8.86 14.69
C VAL A 211 -14.63 7.89 14.49
N LEU A 212 -13.43 8.23 14.98
CA LEU A 212 -12.22 7.47 14.74
C LEU A 212 -12.07 6.27 15.70
N PRO A 213 -11.41 5.18 15.27
CA PRO A 213 -11.14 4.02 16.11
C PRO A 213 -10.10 4.34 17.19
N LYS A 214 -10.05 3.53 18.24
CA LYS A 214 -8.89 3.50 19.14
C LYS A 214 -7.68 3.02 18.37
N ILE A 215 -6.52 3.66 18.55
CA ILE A 215 -5.25 3.16 18.01
C ILE A 215 -4.65 2.18 19.00
N GLY A 216 -4.36 0.97 18.55
CA GLY A 216 -3.69 -0.10 19.29
C GLY A 216 -2.32 -0.44 18.71
N PRO A 217 -1.53 -1.30 19.37
CA PRO A 217 -0.32 -1.85 18.80
C PRO A 217 -0.64 -2.76 17.61
N THR A 218 0.36 -3.02 16.77
CA THR A 218 0.24 -3.93 15.63
C THR A 218 0.13 -5.40 16.06
N SER A 219 0.74 -5.76 17.18
CA SER A 219 0.76 -7.13 17.73
C SER A 219 0.52 -7.09 19.23
N GLY A 220 -0.47 -7.85 19.69
CA GLY A 220 -0.96 -7.94 21.06
C GLY A 220 -2.34 -8.59 21.06
N ARG A 221 -2.95 -8.86 22.21
CA ARG A 221 -4.34 -9.30 22.29
C ARG A 221 -5.26 -8.09 22.12
N LEU A 222 -5.77 -7.87 20.92
CA LEU A 222 -6.42 -6.63 20.51
C LEU A 222 -7.94 -6.70 20.61
N ALA A 223 -8.52 -7.86 20.31
CA ALA A 223 -9.95 -8.10 20.27
C ALA A 223 -10.24 -9.61 20.39
N GLU A 224 -11.54 -9.97 20.51
CA GLU A 224 -12.02 -11.36 20.49
C GLU A 224 -13.05 -11.50 19.37
N ALA A 225 -12.77 -12.38 18.39
CA ALA A 225 -13.77 -12.74 17.39
C ALA A 225 -14.94 -13.49 18.07
N GLU A 226 -16.16 -13.13 17.70
CA GLU A 226 -17.34 -13.71 18.34
C GLU A 226 -17.54 -15.18 17.95
N ARG A 227 -18.03 -15.95 18.92
CA ARG A 227 -18.29 -17.40 18.75
C ARG A 227 -19.23 -17.71 17.59
N GLY A 228 -20.24 -16.85 17.35
CA GLY A 228 -21.25 -17.06 16.31
C GLY A 228 -20.70 -17.17 14.90
N LEU A 229 -19.53 -16.58 14.62
CA LEU A 229 -18.92 -16.58 13.28
C LEU A 229 -18.24 -17.91 12.94
N LEU A 230 -17.45 -18.46 13.86
CA LEU A 230 -16.55 -19.58 13.61
C LEU A 230 -16.82 -20.81 14.52
N GLY A 231 -17.76 -20.71 15.46
CA GLY A 231 -18.09 -21.78 16.43
C GLY A 231 -17.33 -21.68 17.75
N ALA A 232 -16.26 -20.91 17.84
CA ALA A 232 -15.53 -20.59 19.07
C ALA A 232 -15.13 -19.13 19.09
N SER A 233 -14.88 -18.56 20.28
CA SER A 233 -14.22 -17.26 20.41
C SER A 233 -12.73 -17.44 20.14
N VAL A 234 -12.16 -16.55 19.30
CA VAL A 234 -10.73 -16.61 18.91
C VAL A 234 -10.11 -15.22 19.07
N PRO A 235 -8.97 -15.10 19.76
CA PRO A 235 -8.31 -13.79 19.93
C PRO A 235 -7.75 -13.27 18.60
N VAL A 236 -8.02 -11.99 18.30
CA VAL A 236 -7.36 -11.23 17.24
C VAL A 236 -6.09 -10.66 17.84
N CYS A 237 -4.94 -11.17 17.40
CA CYS A 237 -3.65 -10.89 18.01
C CYS A 237 -2.72 -10.05 17.12
N SER A 238 -3.09 -9.78 15.86
CA SER A 238 -2.41 -8.77 15.06
C SER A 238 -3.36 -8.10 14.07
N ILE A 239 -3.10 -6.81 13.86
CA ILE A 239 -3.69 -5.96 12.81
C ILE A 239 -2.52 -5.20 12.20
N VAL A 240 -2.36 -5.25 10.88
CA VAL A 240 -1.20 -4.64 10.22
C VAL A 240 -1.49 -4.29 8.76
N GLY A 241 -1.03 -3.13 8.30
CA GLY A 241 -1.10 -2.77 6.88
C GLY A 241 -0.29 -3.74 6.01
N ASP A 242 -0.76 -4.03 4.80
CA ASP A 242 -0.23 -5.06 3.90
C ASP A 242 1.29 -4.94 3.64
N GLN A 243 1.79 -3.73 3.42
CA GLN A 243 3.20 -3.50 3.12
C GLN A 243 4.09 -3.66 4.36
N GLN A 244 3.59 -3.26 5.53
CA GLN A 244 4.24 -3.48 6.82
C GLN A 244 4.23 -4.96 7.20
N SER A 245 3.12 -5.64 6.91
CA SER A 245 3.00 -7.08 7.08
C SER A 245 4.05 -7.83 6.25
N ALA A 246 4.17 -7.52 4.97
CA ALA A 246 5.19 -8.10 4.09
C ALA A 246 6.63 -7.80 4.59
N LEU A 247 6.89 -6.60 5.11
CA LEU A 247 8.18 -6.24 5.71
C LEU A 247 8.51 -7.15 6.90
N PHE A 248 7.51 -7.39 7.78
CA PHE A 248 7.69 -8.30 8.93
C PHE A 248 7.77 -9.76 8.49
N GLY A 249 6.91 -10.21 7.55
CA GLY A 249 6.88 -11.56 7.01
C GLY A 249 8.18 -11.97 6.34
N GLN A 250 8.90 -11.02 5.76
CA GLN A 250 10.24 -11.21 5.24
C GLN A 250 11.34 -11.06 6.31
N LEU A 251 10.97 -10.93 7.59
CA LEU A 251 11.90 -10.71 8.71
C LEU A 251 12.86 -9.53 8.50
N CYS A 252 12.40 -8.47 7.84
CA CYS A 252 13.13 -7.20 7.77
C CYS A 252 13.01 -6.44 9.09
N THR A 253 13.34 -7.10 10.21
CA THR A 253 13.10 -6.65 11.59
C THR A 253 14.29 -5.93 12.22
N LYS A 254 15.36 -5.69 11.44
CA LYS A 254 16.54 -4.92 11.88
C LYS A 254 16.69 -3.67 11.01
N PRO A 255 17.10 -2.52 11.59
CA PRO A 255 17.36 -1.32 10.81
C PRO A 255 18.31 -1.56 9.65
N GLY A 256 18.00 -1.01 8.48
CA GLY A 256 18.78 -1.19 7.26
C GLY A 256 18.40 -2.42 6.42
N LEU A 257 17.45 -3.25 6.87
CA LEU A 257 16.82 -4.28 6.03
C LEU A 257 15.64 -3.69 5.27
N ALA A 258 15.48 -4.13 4.03
CA ALA A 258 14.41 -3.66 3.15
C ALA A 258 13.73 -4.81 2.39
N LYS A 259 12.47 -4.60 2.08
CA LYS A 259 11.72 -5.45 1.15
C LYS A 259 11.19 -4.64 -0.02
N ASN A 260 10.96 -5.30 -1.15
CA ASN A 260 10.20 -4.75 -2.27
C ASN A 260 9.17 -5.78 -2.77
N THR A 261 7.90 -5.37 -2.79
CA THR A 261 6.81 -6.19 -3.34
C THR A 261 6.58 -5.79 -4.79
N TYR A 262 6.70 -6.75 -5.70
CA TYR A 262 6.50 -6.58 -7.16
C TYR A 262 5.09 -7.05 -7.55
N GLY A 263 4.13 -6.16 -7.39
CA GLY A 263 2.74 -6.34 -7.83
C GLY A 263 2.44 -5.55 -9.12
N THR A 264 1.24 -4.97 -9.21
CA THR A 264 0.88 -3.99 -10.25
C THR A 264 1.87 -2.84 -10.31
N GLY A 265 2.25 -2.30 -9.14
CA GLY A 265 3.39 -1.43 -8.91
C GLY A 265 4.44 -2.10 -8.02
N CYS A 266 5.47 -1.34 -7.60
CA CYS A 266 6.39 -1.79 -6.57
C CYS A 266 6.26 -0.94 -5.32
N PHE A 267 6.31 -1.60 -4.17
CA PHE A 267 6.31 -0.95 -2.86
C PHE A 267 7.53 -1.38 -2.07
N MET A 268 8.51 -0.47 -1.97
CA MET A 268 9.73 -0.70 -1.21
C MET A 268 9.59 -0.09 0.18
N LEU A 269 9.90 -0.87 1.21
CA LEU A 269 9.99 -0.42 2.59
C LEU A 269 11.38 -0.74 3.15
N LEU A 270 11.99 0.28 3.75
CA LEU A 270 13.25 0.17 4.49
C LEU A 270 12.98 0.36 5.98
N HIS A 271 13.26 -0.64 6.81
CA HIS A 271 13.15 -0.53 8.26
C HIS A 271 14.20 0.43 8.82
N THR A 272 13.76 1.46 9.56
CA THR A 272 14.63 2.53 10.08
C THR A 272 14.84 2.47 11.61
N GLY A 273 14.17 1.51 12.28
CA GLY A 273 14.25 1.34 13.74
C GLY A 273 13.32 2.28 14.50
N LYS A 274 13.72 2.68 15.70
CA LYS A 274 12.87 3.38 16.69
C LYS A 274 12.78 4.90 16.48
N LYS A 275 13.44 5.46 15.48
CA LYS A 275 13.39 6.90 15.19
C LYS A 275 12.86 7.13 13.78
N PRO A 276 11.83 7.97 13.60
CA PRO A 276 11.36 8.31 12.27
C PRO A 276 12.40 9.17 11.54
N ILE A 277 12.68 8.84 10.28
CA ILE A 277 13.57 9.59 9.41
C ILE A 277 12.71 10.52 8.56
N ALA A 278 12.92 11.83 8.65
CA ALA A 278 12.26 12.79 7.77
C ALA A 278 12.91 12.74 6.38
N SER A 279 12.15 12.33 5.38
CA SER A 279 12.65 12.24 4.01
C SER A 279 12.87 13.63 3.39
N ARG A 280 14.03 13.82 2.76
CA ARG A 280 14.37 14.98 1.90
C ARG A 280 14.22 14.64 0.42
N ASN A 281 14.08 13.35 0.10
CA ASN A 281 13.98 12.83 -1.25
C ASN A 281 12.53 12.38 -1.60
N ARG A 282 11.53 12.99 -0.94
CA ARG A 282 10.10 12.78 -1.20
C ARG A 282 9.64 11.33 -1.01
N LEU A 283 10.29 10.57 -0.13
CA LEU A 283 9.79 9.31 0.36
C LEU A 283 8.77 9.54 1.49
N LEU A 284 7.98 8.53 1.79
CA LEU A 284 7.09 8.55 2.93
C LEU A 284 7.82 8.00 4.15
N THR A 285 7.58 8.62 5.31
CA THR A 285 7.94 8.05 6.61
C THR A 285 6.68 7.48 7.23
N THR A 286 6.69 6.21 7.60
CA THR A 286 5.52 5.51 8.11
C THR A 286 5.89 4.67 9.33
N VAL A 287 4.90 4.22 10.09
CA VAL A 287 5.11 3.22 11.13
C VAL A 287 5.33 1.86 10.46
N ALA A 288 6.35 1.14 10.89
CA ALA A 288 6.53 -0.27 10.53
C ALA A 288 5.59 -1.15 11.37
N TRP A 289 5.73 -1.09 12.70
CA TRP A 289 4.88 -1.80 13.67
C TRP A 289 5.08 -1.27 15.10
N GLN A 290 4.20 -1.73 15.98
CA GLN A 290 4.38 -1.70 17.43
C GLN A 290 3.99 -3.07 18.00
N ARG A 291 4.82 -3.68 18.84
CA ARG A 291 4.55 -4.96 19.47
C ARG A 291 4.25 -4.75 20.96
N GLY A 292 3.01 -5.03 21.38
CA GLY A 292 2.58 -4.78 22.75
C GLY A 292 2.90 -3.34 23.20
N ASN A 293 3.55 -3.21 24.32
CA ASN A 293 3.98 -1.92 24.88
C ASN A 293 5.40 -1.49 24.45
N ALA A 294 6.02 -2.19 23.49
CA ALA A 294 7.33 -1.80 22.96
C ALA A 294 7.25 -0.45 22.22
N PRO A 295 8.36 0.28 22.08
CA PRO A 295 8.39 1.48 21.27
C PRO A 295 7.96 1.21 19.82
N ILE A 296 7.33 2.21 19.20
CA ILE A 296 7.01 2.19 17.76
C ILE A 296 8.30 2.08 16.96
N GLU A 297 8.28 1.24 15.93
CA GLU A 297 9.33 1.13 14.93
C GLU A 297 8.83 1.70 13.60
N TYR A 298 9.76 2.27 12.80
CA TYR A 298 9.44 3.07 11.63
C TYR A 298 10.07 2.50 10.36
N ALA A 299 9.54 2.92 9.22
CA ALA A 299 10.08 2.62 7.90
C ALA A 299 10.05 3.84 6.98
N LEU A 300 10.98 3.92 6.04
CA LEU A 300 10.84 4.71 4.83
C LEU A 300 10.12 3.88 3.78
N GLU A 301 9.20 4.50 3.05
CA GLU A 301 8.46 3.87 1.96
C GLU A 301 8.58 4.67 0.68
N GLY A 302 8.84 3.96 -0.42
CA GLY A 302 8.77 4.50 -1.78
C GLY A 302 7.91 3.61 -2.65
N SER A 303 7.04 4.23 -3.45
CA SER A 303 6.08 3.55 -4.32
C SER A 303 6.42 3.82 -5.78
N VAL A 304 6.49 2.76 -6.57
CA VAL A 304 6.56 2.75 -8.03
C VAL A 304 5.18 2.34 -8.54
N PHE A 305 4.55 3.18 -9.35
CA PHE A 305 3.15 2.93 -9.75
C PHE A 305 3.00 1.85 -10.83
N MET A 306 4.00 1.71 -11.70
CA MET A 306 3.95 0.86 -12.87
C MET A 306 5.09 -0.17 -12.86
N ALA A 307 4.77 -1.41 -12.48
CA ALA A 307 5.68 -2.56 -12.51
C ALA A 307 5.05 -3.71 -13.30
N GLY A 308 4.38 -4.65 -12.66
CA GLY A 308 3.63 -5.72 -13.34
C GLY A 308 2.58 -5.20 -14.31
N ALA A 309 2.00 -4.02 -14.05
CA ALA A 309 1.10 -3.35 -14.97
C ALA A 309 1.78 -3.00 -16.32
N THR A 310 3.09 -2.76 -16.34
CA THR A 310 3.81 -2.55 -17.61
C THR A 310 3.89 -3.83 -18.42
N ILE A 311 4.05 -4.98 -17.75
CA ILE A 311 4.01 -6.31 -18.42
C ILE A 311 2.60 -6.59 -18.94
N GLN A 312 1.57 -6.28 -18.15
CA GLN A 312 0.18 -6.39 -18.61
C GLN A 312 -0.09 -5.51 -19.84
N TRP A 313 0.45 -4.30 -19.88
CA TRP A 313 0.34 -3.43 -21.04
C TRP A 313 1.02 -4.01 -22.30
N LEU A 314 2.16 -4.70 -22.17
CA LEU A 314 2.74 -5.44 -23.31
C LEU A 314 1.82 -6.54 -23.83
N ARG A 315 1.04 -7.18 -22.94
CA ARG A 315 0.09 -8.24 -23.26
C ARG A 315 -1.20 -7.67 -23.84
N ASP A 316 -1.86 -6.76 -23.11
CA ASP A 316 -3.24 -6.34 -23.39
C ASP A 316 -3.31 -5.09 -24.27
N GLY A 317 -2.29 -4.22 -24.23
CA GLY A 317 -2.24 -2.97 -24.98
C GLY A 317 -1.44 -3.04 -26.28
N LEU A 318 -0.28 -3.72 -26.25
CA LEU A 318 0.57 -3.89 -27.44
C LEU A 318 0.44 -5.27 -28.10
N GLU A 319 -0.11 -6.26 -27.39
CA GLU A 319 -0.30 -7.63 -27.86
C GLU A 319 0.99 -8.31 -28.37
N ILE A 320 2.16 -7.89 -27.84
CA ILE A 320 3.46 -8.43 -28.24
C ILE A 320 3.87 -9.68 -27.45
N ILE A 321 3.15 -9.97 -26.36
CA ILE A 321 3.22 -11.22 -25.58
C ILE A 321 1.80 -11.72 -25.32
N ARG A 322 1.63 -13.04 -25.11
CA ARG A 322 0.33 -13.69 -24.85
C ARG A 322 0.07 -13.90 -23.36
N SER A 323 1.15 -14.03 -22.60
CA SER A 323 1.10 -14.25 -21.16
C SER A 323 2.24 -13.50 -20.47
N ALA A 324 2.08 -13.18 -19.17
CA ALA A 324 3.11 -12.47 -18.43
C ALA A 324 4.47 -13.21 -18.38
N PRO A 325 4.54 -14.56 -18.22
CA PRO A 325 5.82 -15.28 -18.28
C PRO A 325 6.57 -15.16 -19.62
N GLU A 326 5.87 -15.02 -20.75
CA GLU A 326 6.48 -14.91 -22.08
C GLU A 326 7.40 -13.68 -22.21
N VAL A 327 7.20 -12.65 -21.40
CA VAL A 327 8.10 -11.48 -21.37
C VAL A 327 9.54 -11.88 -21.07
N ASN A 328 9.75 -12.90 -20.23
CA ASN A 328 11.09 -13.36 -19.84
C ASN A 328 11.81 -14.03 -21.00
N GLU A 329 11.13 -14.91 -21.75
CA GLU A 329 11.67 -15.61 -22.90
C GLU A 329 12.02 -14.60 -23.99
N LEU A 330 11.10 -13.68 -24.27
CA LEU A 330 11.30 -12.64 -25.27
C LEU A 330 12.45 -11.69 -24.89
N ALA A 331 12.52 -11.25 -23.66
CA ALA A 331 13.59 -10.38 -23.16
C ALA A 331 14.96 -11.09 -23.09
N ALA A 332 14.98 -12.40 -22.85
CA ALA A 332 16.20 -13.20 -22.82
C ALA A 332 16.74 -13.53 -24.22
N SER A 333 15.92 -13.38 -25.28
CA SER A 333 16.35 -13.64 -26.68
C SER A 333 17.29 -12.57 -27.23
N VAL A 334 17.52 -11.48 -26.50
CA VAL A 334 18.47 -10.41 -26.84
C VAL A 334 19.42 -10.16 -25.67
N PRO A 335 20.67 -9.77 -25.95
CA PRO A 335 21.67 -9.55 -24.89
C PRO A 335 21.33 -8.35 -23.99
N ASP A 336 20.73 -7.31 -24.55
CA ASP A 336 20.33 -6.07 -23.86
C ASP A 336 19.15 -5.40 -24.58
N ALA A 337 18.74 -4.22 -24.15
CA ALA A 337 17.64 -3.48 -24.75
C ALA A 337 17.98 -2.79 -26.08
N GLY A 338 19.19 -2.95 -26.65
CA GLY A 338 19.60 -2.36 -27.92
C GLY A 338 19.54 -0.82 -27.94
N GLY A 339 19.78 -0.17 -26.80
CA GLY A 339 19.66 1.28 -26.62
C GLY A 339 18.22 1.78 -26.43
N VAL A 340 17.23 0.87 -26.37
CA VAL A 340 15.83 1.24 -26.07
C VAL A 340 15.64 1.42 -24.57
N THR A 341 15.11 2.56 -24.17
CA THR A 341 14.70 2.82 -22.77
C THR A 341 13.20 3.13 -22.72
N LEU A 342 12.46 2.40 -21.88
CA LEU A 342 11.05 2.63 -21.62
C LEU A 342 10.90 3.32 -20.25
N VAL A 343 10.17 4.42 -20.19
CA VAL A 343 9.70 5.05 -18.95
C VAL A 343 8.20 4.79 -18.81
N PRO A 344 7.74 3.88 -17.93
CA PRO A 344 6.34 3.47 -17.88
C PRO A 344 5.49 4.40 -17.01
N ALA A 345 5.49 5.70 -17.32
CA ALA A 345 4.74 6.71 -16.58
C ALA A 345 3.26 6.79 -17.04
N PHE A 346 2.57 5.65 -17.21
CA PHE A 346 1.20 5.62 -17.75
C PHE A 346 0.19 6.36 -16.86
N THR A 347 0.44 6.40 -15.56
CA THR A 347 -0.36 7.12 -14.56
C THR A 347 0.45 8.22 -13.85
N GLY A 348 1.51 8.70 -14.48
CA GLY A 348 2.52 9.54 -13.87
C GLY A 348 3.66 8.74 -13.21
N LEU A 349 4.59 9.45 -12.59
CA LEU A 349 5.71 8.88 -11.84
C LEU A 349 5.47 8.98 -10.33
N GLY A 350 5.73 7.89 -9.61
CA GLY A 350 5.73 7.81 -8.15
C GLY A 350 7.02 8.36 -7.53
N ALA A 351 7.42 7.81 -6.38
CA ALA A 351 8.65 8.19 -5.71
C ALA A 351 9.89 7.91 -6.58
N PRO A 352 10.92 8.77 -6.51
CA PRO A 352 10.99 10.04 -5.79
C PRO A 352 10.44 11.26 -6.56
N TYR A 353 9.96 11.07 -7.78
CA TYR A 353 9.60 12.15 -8.70
C TYR A 353 8.26 12.82 -8.36
N TRP A 354 7.21 12.05 -8.07
CA TRP A 354 5.84 12.51 -7.80
C TRP A 354 5.34 13.47 -8.88
N ASP A 355 5.43 13.05 -10.13
CA ASP A 355 5.02 13.81 -11.30
C ASP A 355 3.77 13.17 -11.94
N ALA A 356 2.60 13.71 -11.65
CA ALA A 356 1.32 13.27 -12.21
C ALA A 356 1.16 13.64 -13.69
N SER A 357 1.97 14.58 -14.21
CA SER A 357 1.94 15.01 -15.61
C SER A 357 2.88 14.22 -16.51
N ALA A 358 3.78 13.41 -15.94
CA ALA A 358 4.61 12.49 -16.72
C ALA A 358 3.75 11.48 -17.48
N ARG A 359 4.21 11.08 -18.67
CA ARG A 359 3.54 10.06 -19.50
C ARG A 359 4.53 9.01 -19.98
N GLY A 360 3.99 7.81 -20.29
CA GLY A 360 4.77 6.70 -20.84
C GLY A 360 5.56 7.13 -22.07
N THR A 361 6.86 6.82 -22.07
CA THR A 361 7.79 7.29 -23.09
C THR A 361 8.76 6.18 -23.47
N ILE A 362 8.99 5.97 -24.75
CA ILE A 362 10.01 5.07 -25.28
C ILE A 362 11.01 5.91 -26.07
N VAL A 363 12.27 5.78 -25.75
CA VAL A 363 13.39 6.48 -26.44
C VAL A 363 14.44 5.48 -26.92
N GLY A 364 15.29 5.88 -27.85
CA GLY A 364 16.41 5.05 -28.34
C GLY A 364 16.02 4.04 -29.41
N LEU A 365 14.79 4.10 -29.96
CA LEU A 365 14.38 3.22 -31.07
C LEU A 365 15.20 3.48 -32.32
N THR A 366 15.64 2.39 -32.97
CA THR A 366 16.29 2.37 -34.29
C THR A 366 15.53 1.43 -35.21
N ARG A 367 15.89 1.39 -36.49
CA ARG A 367 15.29 0.43 -37.43
C ARG A 367 15.52 -1.03 -37.03
N GLY A 368 16.56 -1.33 -36.27
CA GLY A 368 16.87 -2.66 -35.75
C GLY A 368 16.15 -3.04 -34.47
N SER A 369 15.40 -2.11 -33.83
CA SER A 369 14.68 -2.38 -32.62
C SER A 369 13.51 -3.34 -32.87
N THR A 370 13.39 -4.39 -32.04
CA THR A 370 12.38 -5.43 -32.16
C THR A 370 11.52 -5.49 -30.89
N LYS A 371 10.45 -6.28 -30.91
CA LYS A 371 9.63 -6.55 -29.73
C LYS A 371 10.43 -7.13 -28.56
N ALA A 372 11.52 -7.86 -28.82
CA ALA A 372 12.41 -8.40 -27.80
C ALA A 372 13.15 -7.28 -27.03
N HIS A 373 13.62 -6.25 -27.74
CA HIS A 373 14.25 -5.09 -27.12
C HIS A 373 13.25 -4.29 -26.26
N ILE A 374 11.98 -4.18 -26.69
CA ILE A 374 10.92 -3.54 -25.90
C ILE A 374 10.62 -4.36 -24.64
N ALA A 375 10.51 -5.70 -24.74
CA ALA A 375 10.32 -6.57 -23.59
C ALA A 375 11.50 -6.48 -22.60
N ARG A 376 12.73 -6.44 -23.10
CA ARG A 376 13.93 -6.24 -22.29
C ARG A 376 13.94 -4.89 -21.59
N ALA A 377 13.67 -3.80 -22.32
CA ALA A 377 13.55 -2.46 -21.78
C ALA A 377 12.44 -2.35 -20.71
N THR A 378 11.36 -3.13 -20.84
CA THR A 378 10.30 -3.19 -19.83
C THR A 378 10.80 -3.76 -18.50
N LEU A 379 11.52 -4.88 -18.52
CA LEU A 379 12.08 -5.47 -17.29
C LEU A 379 13.16 -4.54 -16.68
N GLU A 380 14.02 -3.95 -17.51
CA GLU A 380 15.01 -2.97 -17.07
C GLU A 380 14.34 -1.73 -16.45
N ALA A 381 13.25 -1.23 -17.03
CA ALA A 381 12.50 -0.09 -16.51
C ALA A 381 11.92 -0.34 -15.11
N ILE A 382 11.39 -1.56 -14.87
CA ILE A 382 10.91 -1.94 -13.54
C ILE A 382 12.06 -1.89 -12.52
N ALA A 383 13.20 -2.48 -12.87
CA ALA A 383 14.36 -2.53 -11.99
C ALA A 383 15.00 -1.13 -11.76
N LEU A 384 15.02 -0.28 -12.78
CA LEU A 384 15.56 1.09 -12.69
C LEU A 384 14.70 2.02 -11.84
N GLN A 385 13.37 1.92 -11.91
CA GLN A 385 12.49 2.66 -11.00
C GLN A 385 12.75 2.29 -9.54
N VAL A 386 12.96 0.99 -9.26
CA VAL A 386 13.31 0.52 -7.91
C VAL A 386 14.68 1.03 -7.49
N ALA A 387 15.63 1.15 -8.43
CA ALA A 387 16.95 1.73 -8.13
C ALA A 387 16.85 3.22 -7.73
N ASP A 388 16.02 4.02 -8.39
CA ASP A 388 15.78 5.41 -7.98
C ASP A 388 15.20 5.52 -6.57
N VAL A 389 14.27 4.62 -6.21
CA VAL A 389 13.70 4.57 -4.86
C VAL A 389 14.77 4.19 -3.83
N LEU A 390 15.62 3.20 -4.14
CA LEU A 390 16.69 2.79 -3.23
C LEU A 390 17.73 3.89 -3.03
N ASP A 391 18.13 4.58 -4.09
CA ASP A 391 19.06 5.71 -4.01
C ASP A 391 18.51 6.80 -3.08
N ALA A 392 17.21 7.12 -3.21
CA ALA A 392 16.53 8.06 -2.32
C ALA A 392 16.51 7.56 -0.86
N MET A 393 16.24 6.27 -0.63
CA MET A 393 16.23 5.67 0.71
C MET A 393 17.61 5.70 1.36
N GLN A 394 18.67 5.38 0.62
CA GLN A 394 20.05 5.42 1.12
C GLN A 394 20.49 6.86 1.43
N ALA A 395 20.11 7.82 0.58
CA ALA A 395 20.41 9.23 0.80
C ALA A 395 19.72 9.79 2.06
N ASP A 396 18.49 9.36 2.34
CA ASP A 396 17.73 9.80 3.53
C ASP A 396 18.16 9.07 4.81
N SER A 397 18.43 7.75 4.73
CA SER A 397 18.81 6.95 5.90
C SER A 397 20.27 7.08 6.30
N GLY A 398 21.13 7.55 5.38
CA GLY A 398 22.59 7.59 5.57
C GLY A 398 23.26 6.21 5.58
N GLY A 399 22.47 5.13 5.35
CA GLY A 399 22.94 3.73 5.34
C GLY A 399 23.00 3.15 3.93
N LYS A 400 23.83 2.12 3.75
CA LYS A 400 23.83 1.32 2.52
C LYS A 400 23.04 0.04 2.74
N LEU A 401 22.11 -0.24 1.82
CA LEU A 401 21.41 -1.52 1.79
C LEU A 401 22.42 -2.66 1.49
N ARG A 402 22.33 -3.76 2.23
CA ARG A 402 23.18 -4.94 2.02
C ARG A 402 22.48 -6.01 1.19
N GLU A 403 21.19 -6.14 1.38
CA GLU A 403 20.32 -7.04 0.62
C GLU A 403 18.93 -6.47 0.50
N LEU A 404 18.27 -6.76 -0.61
CA LEU A 404 16.85 -6.48 -0.84
C LEU A 404 16.08 -7.79 -0.84
N ARG A 405 15.10 -7.91 0.02
CA ARG A 405 14.17 -9.05 0.02
C ARG A 405 12.99 -8.75 -0.88
N VAL A 406 12.55 -9.74 -1.66
CA VAL A 406 11.57 -9.52 -2.72
C VAL A 406 10.41 -10.50 -2.63
N ASP A 407 9.22 -10.04 -3.00
CA ASP A 407 8.02 -10.85 -3.13
C ASP A 407 7.07 -10.28 -4.21
N GLY A 408 5.89 -10.86 -4.32
CA GLY A 408 4.90 -10.49 -5.33
C GLY A 408 5.09 -11.24 -6.65
N GLY A 409 4.08 -11.17 -7.52
CA GLY A 409 4.01 -12.00 -8.72
C GLY A 409 5.18 -11.83 -9.68
N ALA A 410 5.67 -10.61 -9.90
CA ALA A 410 6.78 -10.38 -10.84
C ALA A 410 8.15 -10.76 -10.25
N ALA A 411 8.26 -10.99 -8.93
CA ALA A 411 9.48 -11.51 -8.31
C ALA A 411 9.78 -12.97 -8.73
N ALA A 412 8.82 -13.68 -9.32
CA ALA A 412 9.03 -15.02 -9.90
C ALA A 412 9.95 -15.00 -11.13
N SER A 413 10.16 -13.83 -11.76
CA SER A 413 11.06 -13.69 -12.91
C SER A 413 12.52 -13.67 -12.47
N ASP A 414 13.27 -14.74 -12.78
CA ASP A 414 14.70 -14.81 -12.49
C ASP A 414 15.49 -13.71 -13.21
N LEU A 415 15.10 -13.42 -14.48
CA LEU A 415 15.73 -12.37 -15.27
C LEU A 415 15.54 -10.99 -14.64
N LEU A 416 14.31 -10.67 -14.21
CA LEU A 416 14.04 -9.40 -13.54
C LEU A 416 14.81 -9.32 -12.22
N MET A 417 14.87 -10.39 -11.42
CA MET A 417 15.57 -10.39 -10.14
C MET A 417 17.08 -10.27 -10.30
N GLN A 418 17.67 -10.88 -11.33
CA GLN A 418 19.09 -10.69 -11.65
C GLN A 418 19.36 -9.24 -12.11
N LEU A 419 18.56 -8.71 -13.03
CA LEU A 419 18.64 -7.30 -13.44
C LEU A 419 18.52 -6.35 -12.23
N GLN A 420 17.60 -6.65 -11.31
CA GLN A 420 17.43 -5.86 -10.10
C GLN A 420 18.69 -5.90 -9.23
N SER A 421 19.28 -7.09 -9.02
CA SER A 421 20.53 -7.22 -8.27
C SER A 421 21.68 -6.45 -8.92
N ASP A 422 21.80 -6.56 -10.24
CA ASP A 422 22.83 -5.90 -11.05
C ASP A 422 22.73 -4.37 -10.97
N LEU A 423 21.51 -3.83 -11.19
CA LEU A 423 21.24 -2.39 -11.20
C LEU A 423 21.30 -1.74 -9.81
N LEU A 424 20.96 -2.49 -8.75
CA LEU A 424 21.14 -2.01 -7.37
C LEU A 424 22.58 -2.16 -6.86
N GLY A 425 23.31 -3.13 -7.39
CA GLY A 425 24.62 -3.51 -6.86
C GLY A 425 24.56 -4.14 -5.47
N VAL A 426 23.42 -4.75 -5.11
CA VAL A 426 23.19 -5.45 -3.84
C VAL A 426 22.56 -6.81 -4.09
N LYS A 427 22.68 -7.72 -3.12
CA LYS A 427 22.02 -9.02 -3.18
C LYS A 427 20.51 -8.85 -3.20
N VAL A 428 19.81 -9.61 -4.06
CA VAL A 428 18.37 -9.76 -4.06
C VAL A 428 18.02 -11.16 -3.57
N VAL A 429 17.18 -11.25 -2.53
CA VAL A 429 16.83 -12.50 -1.86
C VAL A 429 15.35 -12.78 -2.06
N ARG A 430 15.03 -13.88 -2.76
CA ARG A 430 13.67 -14.37 -2.93
C ARG A 430 13.38 -15.47 -1.91
N PRO A 431 12.35 -15.32 -1.04
CA PRO A 431 12.00 -16.34 -0.08
C PRO A 431 11.31 -17.53 -0.77
N ALA A 432 11.34 -18.69 -0.13
CA ALA A 432 10.66 -19.90 -0.60
C ALA A 432 9.12 -19.73 -0.60
N ASN A 433 8.58 -18.91 0.28
CA ASN A 433 7.16 -18.58 0.33
C ASN A 433 6.95 -17.10 -0.04
N LEU A 434 6.29 -16.86 -1.16
CA LEU A 434 5.99 -15.52 -1.67
C LEU A 434 4.76 -14.86 -1.00
N GLU A 435 4.03 -15.59 -0.15
CA GLU A 435 2.86 -15.08 0.60
C GLU A 435 3.29 -14.28 1.83
N THR A 436 4.27 -13.42 1.69
CA THR A 436 4.93 -12.71 2.79
C THR A 436 4.00 -11.77 3.54
N THR A 437 2.97 -11.25 2.87
CA THR A 437 1.94 -10.42 3.49
C THR A 437 1.13 -11.22 4.52
N ALA A 438 0.62 -12.38 4.14
CA ALA A 438 -0.08 -13.27 5.09
C ALA A 438 0.85 -13.80 6.19
N LEU A 439 2.12 -14.11 5.83
CA LEU A 439 3.13 -14.54 6.81
C LEU A 439 3.40 -13.47 7.87
N GLY A 440 3.43 -12.20 7.51
CA GLY A 440 3.64 -11.12 8.49
C GLY A 440 2.53 -11.06 9.53
N ALA A 441 1.28 -11.12 9.12
CA ALA A 441 0.14 -11.16 10.03
C ALA A 441 0.17 -12.42 10.91
N PHE A 442 0.51 -13.58 10.32
CA PHE A 442 0.69 -14.84 11.02
C PHE A 442 1.79 -14.75 12.10
N PHE A 443 2.99 -14.25 11.76
CA PHE A 443 4.09 -14.12 12.70
C PHE A 443 3.78 -13.15 13.84
N LEU A 444 3.21 -11.98 13.52
CA LEU A 444 2.83 -10.98 14.52
C LEU A 444 1.77 -11.52 15.48
N ALA A 445 0.75 -12.23 14.96
CA ALA A 445 -0.29 -12.84 15.78
C ALA A 445 0.25 -14.00 16.62
N GLY A 446 1.06 -14.87 16.04
CA GLY A 446 1.65 -16.00 16.75
C GLY A 446 2.62 -15.60 17.85
N LEU A 447 3.43 -14.52 17.63
CA LEU A 447 4.27 -13.93 18.68
C LEU A 447 3.42 -13.41 19.85
N ALA A 448 2.32 -12.72 19.57
CA ALA A 448 1.43 -12.22 20.61
C ALA A 448 0.67 -13.31 21.35
N ALA A 449 0.38 -14.42 20.67
CA ALA A 449 -0.27 -15.60 21.25
C ALA A 449 0.72 -16.56 21.94
N GLY A 450 2.04 -16.27 21.91
CA GLY A 450 3.06 -17.11 22.54
C GLY A 450 3.41 -18.39 21.78
N VAL A 451 3.07 -18.46 20.47
CA VAL A 451 3.49 -19.59 19.60
C VAL A 451 5.01 -19.65 19.47
N TRP A 452 5.66 -18.48 19.44
CA TRP A 452 7.13 -18.38 19.50
C TRP A 452 7.56 -17.41 20.60
N PRO A 453 8.71 -17.69 21.25
CA PRO A 453 9.21 -16.86 22.35
C PRO A 453 9.80 -15.53 21.88
N SER A 454 10.25 -15.43 20.63
CA SER A 454 10.95 -14.25 20.11
C SER A 454 10.95 -14.18 18.58
N ILE A 455 11.30 -13.00 18.04
CA ILE A 455 11.53 -12.84 16.58
C ILE A 455 12.67 -13.73 16.07
N ASP A 456 13.72 -13.93 16.85
CA ASP A 456 14.85 -14.76 16.43
C ASP A 456 14.44 -16.22 16.21
N ALA A 457 13.44 -16.71 16.95
CA ALA A 457 12.85 -18.04 16.74
C ALA A 457 12.14 -18.17 15.38
N LEU A 458 11.75 -17.05 14.74
CA LEU A 458 11.11 -17.06 13.42
C LEU A 458 12.14 -17.24 12.28
N ALA A 459 13.42 -17.05 12.53
CA ALA A 459 14.45 -17.10 11.48
C ALA A 459 14.46 -18.45 10.73
N SER A 460 14.14 -19.54 11.43
CA SER A 460 14.03 -20.89 10.86
C SER A 460 12.74 -21.11 10.04
N GLN A 461 11.77 -20.20 10.13
CA GLN A 461 10.47 -20.33 9.44
C GLN A 461 10.49 -19.73 8.03
N VAL A 462 11.46 -18.86 7.73
CA VAL A 462 11.59 -18.19 6.42
C VAL A 462 12.75 -18.82 5.65
N GLY A 463 12.40 -19.74 4.76
CA GLY A 463 13.36 -20.33 3.81
C GLY A 463 13.72 -19.33 2.71
N VAL A 464 14.95 -19.42 2.20
CA VAL A 464 15.40 -18.72 1.00
C VAL A 464 15.31 -19.69 -0.18
N GLU A 465 14.58 -19.32 -1.23
CA GLU A 465 14.53 -20.10 -2.47
C GLU A 465 15.77 -19.79 -3.32
N ARG A 466 16.04 -18.48 -3.53
CA ARG A 466 17.16 -18.05 -4.37
C ARG A 466 17.72 -16.71 -3.94
N THR A 467 19.06 -16.60 -4.04
CA THR A 467 19.80 -15.34 -3.89
C THR A 467 20.44 -14.97 -5.22
N PHE A 468 20.14 -13.77 -5.72
CA PHE A 468 20.76 -13.17 -6.90
C PHE A 468 21.88 -12.25 -6.44
N VAL A 469 23.06 -12.40 -7.04
CA VAL A 469 24.25 -11.62 -6.68
C VAL A 469 24.59 -10.71 -7.86
N PRO A 470 24.99 -9.44 -7.61
CA PRO A 470 25.37 -8.54 -8.68
C PRO A 470 26.50 -9.11 -9.53
N ALA A 471 26.27 -9.18 -10.84
CA ALA A 471 27.26 -9.63 -11.85
C ALA A 471 27.71 -8.48 -12.77
N MET A 472 26.90 -7.40 -12.89
CA MET A 472 27.19 -6.25 -13.73
C MET A 472 28.31 -5.40 -13.14
N ALA A 473 29.26 -5.01 -13.98
CA ALA A 473 30.33 -4.09 -13.58
C ALA A 473 29.77 -2.71 -13.18
N LYS A 474 30.36 -2.08 -12.15
CA LYS A 474 29.90 -0.77 -11.66
C LYS A 474 29.82 0.28 -12.76
N LYS A 475 30.82 0.33 -13.68
CA LYS A 475 30.85 1.30 -14.80
C LYS A 475 29.64 1.14 -15.72
N GLU A 476 29.26 -0.10 -16.04
CA GLU A 476 28.09 -0.40 -16.87
C GLU A 476 26.79 -0.02 -16.16
N ARG A 477 26.65 -0.38 -14.90
CA ARG A 477 25.50 -0.02 -14.07
C ARG A 477 25.30 1.49 -14.03
N ASP A 478 26.38 2.24 -13.73
CA ASP A 478 26.32 3.70 -13.63
C ASP A 478 25.92 4.34 -14.99
N ALA A 479 26.37 3.77 -16.12
CA ALA A 479 25.99 4.21 -17.46
C ALA A 479 24.49 3.98 -17.73
N ARG A 480 23.95 2.79 -17.39
CA ARG A 480 22.53 2.46 -17.57
C ARG A 480 21.62 3.34 -16.69
N VAL A 481 22.02 3.60 -15.44
CA VAL A 481 21.29 4.51 -14.54
C VAL A 481 21.32 5.95 -15.08
N ALA A 482 22.44 6.40 -15.63
CA ALA A 482 22.53 7.74 -16.24
C ALA A 482 21.63 7.87 -17.48
N GLU A 483 21.59 6.83 -18.33
CA GLU A 483 20.70 6.78 -19.48
C GLU A 483 19.23 6.79 -19.07
N TRP A 484 18.86 5.98 -18.11
CA TRP A 484 17.52 5.96 -17.51
C TRP A 484 17.10 7.36 -17.03
N ARG A 485 17.93 8.04 -16.25
CA ARG A 485 17.61 9.39 -15.75
C ARG A 485 17.40 10.40 -16.88
N ARG A 486 18.17 10.29 -17.97
CA ARG A 486 17.93 11.12 -19.18
C ARG A 486 16.58 10.83 -19.84
N ALA A 487 16.14 9.56 -19.85
CA ALA A 487 14.85 9.17 -20.40
C ALA A 487 13.69 9.66 -19.50
N VAL A 488 13.84 9.55 -18.18
CA VAL A 488 12.86 10.08 -17.20
C VAL A 488 12.64 11.58 -17.40
N GLU A 489 13.71 12.38 -17.57
CA GLU A 489 13.57 13.83 -17.81
C GLU A 489 12.77 14.15 -19.08
N ARG A 490 12.71 13.26 -20.09
CA ARG A 490 11.89 13.44 -21.29
C ARG A 490 10.43 13.07 -21.09
N ALA A 491 10.14 12.18 -20.13
CA ALA A 491 8.79 11.77 -19.78
C ALA A 491 8.09 12.75 -18.83
N ARG A 492 8.88 13.53 -18.05
CA ARG A 492 8.36 14.47 -17.05
C ARG A 492 7.71 15.69 -17.68
N GLY A 493 6.69 16.21 -17.01
CA GLY A 493 5.99 17.42 -17.44
C GLY A 493 5.33 17.30 -18.81
N TRP A 494 5.13 16.10 -19.35
CA TRP A 494 4.60 15.88 -20.70
C TRP A 494 3.20 16.49 -20.88
N ASP A 495 2.30 16.27 -19.93
CA ASP A 495 0.91 16.73 -19.98
C ASP A 495 0.74 18.10 -19.30
N VAL A 496 1.46 19.11 -19.79
CA VAL A 496 1.39 20.48 -19.27
C VAL A 496 0.04 21.12 -19.57
N ALA A 497 -0.61 20.73 -20.68
CA ALA A 497 -1.89 21.28 -21.10
C ALA A 497 -3.04 20.86 -20.16
N ALA A 498 -3.03 19.63 -19.64
CA ALA A 498 -4.03 19.15 -18.68
C ALA A 498 -3.96 19.91 -17.35
N SER A 499 -2.75 20.25 -16.89
CA SER A 499 -2.55 21.02 -15.66
C SER A 499 -2.92 22.51 -15.84
N ALA A 500 -2.65 23.10 -16.98
CA ALA A 500 -3.02 24.48 -17.32
C ALA A 500 -4.53 24.61 -17.60
N GLY A 501 -5.11 23.67 -18.32
CA GLY A 501 -6.55 23.61 -18.60
C GLY A 501 -7.41 23.34 -17.36
N ALA A 502 -6.96 22.49 -16.44
CA ALA A 502 -7.59 22.25 -15.15
C ALA A 502 -7.52 23.51 -14.26
N LYS A 503 -6.38 24.20 -14.22
CA LYS A 503 -6.24 25.49 -13.51
C LYS A 503 -7.10 26.59 -14.12
N ALA A 504 -7.21 26.66 -15.44
CA ALA A 504 -8.08 27.64 -16.15
C ALA A 504 -9.58 27.32 -15.94
N LYS A 505 -9.99 26.05 -15.98
CA LYS A 505 -11.39 25.64 -15.67
C LYS A 505 -11.73 25.84 -14.19
N ALA A 506 -10.81 25.55 -13.26
CA ALA A 506 -11.00 25.82 -11.84
C ALA A 506 -11.13 27.32 -11.56
N LYS A 507 -10.29 28.17 -12.17
CA LYS A 507 -10.36 29.63 -12.06
C LYS A 507 -11.66 30.20 -12.64
N LYS A 508 -12.14 29.67 -13.79
CA LYS A 508 -13.44 30.07 -14.37
C LYS A 508 -14.63 29.62 -13.51
N ARG A 509 -14.58 28.45 -12.86
CA ARG A 509 -15.63 28.00 -11.94
C ARG A 509 -15.69 28.85 -10.66
N VAL A 510 -14.54 29.19 -10.06
CA VAL A 510 -14.49 30.05 -8.86
C VAL A 510 -15.06 31.43 -9.18
N VAL A 511 -14.68 32.05 -10.32
CA VAL A 511 -15.21 33.35 -10.75
C VAL A 511 -16.71 33.29 -11.09
N ALA A 512 -17.20 32.15 -11.60
CA ALA A 512 -18.65 31.97 -11.87
C ALA A 512 -19.44 31.81 -10.57
N THR A 513 -18.89 31.13 -9.56
CA THR A 513 -19.53 30.96 -8.25
C THR A 513 -19.59 32.27 -7.46
N GLU A 514 -18.54 33.09 -7.51
CA GLU A 514 -18.51 34.42 -6.90
C GLU A 514 -19.48 35.38 -7.56
N LYS A 515 -19.60 35.37 -8.90
CA LYS A 515 -20.59 36.20 -9.63
C LYS A 515 -22.02 35.76 -9.36
N SER A 516 -22.27 34.46 -9.12
CA SER A 516 -23.61 33.97 -8.76
C SER A 516 -23.97 34.32 -7.32
N ALA A 517 -23.02 34.25 -6.38
CA ALA A 517 -23.21 34.64 -4.99
C ALA A 517 -23.51 36.15 -4.84
N THR A 518 -22.81 37.00 -5.61
CA THR A 518 -23.03 38.46 -5.63
C THR A 518 -24.39 38.83 -6.24
N LYS A 519 -24.87 38.05 -7.23
CA LYS A 519 -26.18 38.24 -7.86
C LYS A 519 -27.36 37.83 -6.97
N VAL A 520 -27.15 36.84 -6.09
CA VAL A 520 -28.15 36.40 -5.10
C VAL A 520 -28.21 37.38 -3.92
N ALA A 521 -27.07 37.92 -3.47
CA ALA A 521 -27.02 38.93 -2.42
C ALA A 521 -27.69 40.26 -2.85
N GLY A 522 -27.50 40.68 -4.11
CA GLY A 522 -28.14 41.90 -4.66
C GLY A 522 -29.66 41.80 -4.92
N ARG A 523 -30.24 40.56 -4.95
CA ARG A 523 -31.70 40.35 -5.04
C ARG A 523 -32.41 40.26 -3.69
N ARG A 524 -31.70 40.16 -2.57
CA ARG A 524 -32.26 40.19 -1.21
C ARG A 524 -32.24 41.60 -0.57
N ALA A 525 -31.65 42.59 -1.27
CA ALA A 525 -31.57 43.99 -0.81
C ALA A 525 -32.47 44.95 -1.63
N ARG A 526 -33.46 44.42 -2.37
CA ARG A 526 -34.56 45.22 -2.97
C ARG A 526 -35.92 44.66 -2.55
#